data_0cfcfe1946360109bd938d038ce83f00
#
_entry.id   0cfcfe1946360109bd938d038ce83f00
#
_cell.length_a   1.000
_cell.length_b   1.000
_cell.length_c   1.000
_cell.angle_alpha   90.00
_cell.angle_beta   90.00
_cell.angle_gamma   90.00
#
_symmetry.space_group_name_H-M   'P 1'
#
loop_
_entity.id
_entity.type
_entity.pdbx_description
1 polymer ?
#
loop_
_entity_poly.entity_id
_entity_poly.type
_entity_poly.pdbx_seq_one_letter_code
_entity_poly.pdbx_strand_id
1 'polypeptide(L)'
;MSTGHFSRYTLFVSLLKSASTVSLWTLASRITGLVRELLIAASFGASALTDAFNVAFRIPNLFRRLFAEGAFSQAFVPVLAASKAQHGEEVTRQAVNHVATLLAWSLLVLSLLGVLAAPFLVWAMASGLKQHPESYEAAIQMTRFMFPYIGFMSMVALSAGILNTWKKFAIPAATPVLLNMAMIGAAWFLAPWLKSQGIQAIYALPVGVMLGGFLQLALQIPALKKIGLLPRIGLGFKAIRQAASDPASRQIASLMLPALLGVGVAQISLLINTQIASHLAPGSVSWLTYADRLMEFPTAILGVALGAVLMPQLAAAKANGNQIEYAAMLDWG
;
A
#
# COMPACT_ATOMS: atom_id res chain seq x y z
N MET A 1 5.31 -44.23 15.33
CA MET A 1 4.88 -42.97 15.98
C MET A 1 5.84 -41.78 15.90
N SER A 2 6.95 -41.86 15.15
CA SER A 2 8.04 -40.86 15.12
C SER A 2 7.96 -39.81 13.99
N THR A 3 7.20 -40.02 12.93
CA THR A 3 7.20 -39.16 11.73
C THR A 3 6.37 -37.87 11.88
N GLY A 4 5.41 -37.83 12.80
CA GLY A 4 4.55 -36.65 13.03
C GLY A 4 5.22 -35.51 13.77
N HIS A 5 6.19 -35.78 14.67
CA HIS A 5 6.90 -34.76 15.44
C HIS A 5 7.93 -33.99 14.60
N PHE A 6 8.62 -34.70 13.70
CA PHE A 6 9.65 -34.07 12.84
C PHE A 6 9.01 -33.12 11.80
N SER A 7 7.84 -33.48 11.26
CA SER A 7 7.07 -32.64 10.33
C SER A 7 6.55 -31.36 10.99
N ARG A 8 6.09 -31.43 12.24
CA ARG A 8 5.61 -30.27 13.00
C ARG A 8 6.75 -29.30 13.36
N TYR A 9 7.91 -29.82 13.73
CA TYR A 9 9.08 -29.01 14.08
C TYR A 9 9.62 -28.23 12.88
N THR A 10 9.76 -28.88 11.72
CA THR A 10 10.20 -28.25 10.46
C THR A 10 9.21 -27.18 9.98
N LEU A 11 7.90 -27.43 10.10
CA LEU A 11 6.87 -26.44 9.80
C LEU A 11 6.95 -25.23 10.71
N PHE A 12 7.13 -25.44 12.01
CA PHE A 12 7.26 -24.38 13.00
C PHE A 12 8.49 -23.50 12.76
N VAL A 13 9.65 -24.10 12.50
CA VAL A 13 10.88 -23.38 12.16
C VAL A 13 10.74 -22.57 10.88
N SER A 14 10.05 -23.09 9.85
CA SER A 14 9.82 -22.36 8.61
C SER A 14 8.87 -21.18 8.78
N LEU A 15 7.85 -21.31 9.64
CA LEU A 15 6.93 -20.21 9.97
C LEU A 15 7.64 -19.10 10.77
N LEU A 16 8.45 -19.46 11.75
CA LEU A 16 9.27 -18.50 12.52
C LEU A 16 10.23 -17.73 11.61
N LYS A 17 10.91 -18.42 10.70
CA LYS A 17 11.81 -17.79 9.72
C LYS A 17 11.06 -16.82 8.81
N SER A 18 9.88 -17.19 8.37
CA SER A 18 9.05 -16.30 7.54
C SER A 18 8.55 -15.09 8.32
N ALA A 19 8.09 -15.29 9.55
CA ALA A 19 7.64 -14.21 10.43
C ALA A 19 8.78 -13.24 10.76
N SER A 20 9.97 -13.75 11.13
CA SER A 20 11.12 -12.90 11.42
C SER A 20 11.59 -12.10 10.19
N THR A 21 11.54 -12.68 9.00
CA THR A 21 11.87 -11.98 7.75
C THR A 21 10.87 -10.85 7.46
N VAL A 22 9.57 -11.10 7.63
CA VAL A 22 8.53 -10.07 7.46
C VAL A 22 8.71 -8.95 8.48
N SER A 23 8.94 -9.30 9.76
CA SER A 23 9.16 -8.31 10.83
C SER A 23 10.38 -7.43 10.56
N LEU A 24 11.48 -8.03 10.08
CA LEU A 24 12.71 -7.30 9.73
C LEU A 24 12.46 -6.29 8.59
N TRP A 25 11.78 -6.71 7.52
CA TRP A 25 11.44 -5.81 6.42
C TRP A 25 10.44 -4.73 6.83
N THR A 26 9.49 -5.07 7.71
CA THR A 26 8.56 -4.08 8.28
C THR A 26 9.33 -3.03 9.09
N LEU A 27 10.26 -3.44 9.94
CA LEU A 27 11.10 -2.52 10.71
C LEU A 27 11.97 -1.66 9.79
N ALA A 28 12.62 -2.25 8.78
CA ALA A 28 13.39 -1.51 7.78
C ALA A 28 12.55 -0.47 7.05
N SER A 29 11.31 -0.82 6.68
CA SER A 29 10.36 0.10 6.07
C SER A 29 9.97 1.26 7.00
N ARG A 30 9.80 1.00 8.30
CA ARG A 30 9.49 2.05 9.29
C ARG A 30 10.66 2.99 9.50
N ILE A 31 11.89 2.46 9.63
CA ILE A 31 13.10 3.26 9.77
C ILE A 31 13.33 4.12 8.51
N THR A 32 13.29 3.51 7.33
CA THR A 32 13.47 4.26 6.07
C THR A 32 12.35 5.27 5.84
N GLY A 33 11.13 4.98 6.28
CA GLY A 33 10.01 5.91 6.25
C GLY A 33 10.22 7.13 7.14
N LEU A 34 10.75 6.92 8.36
CA LEU A 34 11.09 8.03 9.26
C LEU A 34 12.23 8.87 8.69
N VAL A 35 13.30 8.25 8.19
CA VAL A 35 14.43 8.95 7.54
C VAL A 35 13.94 9.80 6.37
N ARG A 36 13.04 9.26 5.54
CA ARG A 36 12.41 10.00 4.44
C ARG A 36 11.68 11.25 4.94
N GLU A 37 10.83 11.13 5.97
CA GLU A 37 10.08 12.27 6.49
C GLU A 37 11.00 13.33 7.11
N LEU A 38 12.01 12.91 7.86
CA LEU A 38 13.01 13.84 8.42
C LEU A 38 13.78 14.56 7.32
N LEU A 39 14.15 13.86 6.24
CA LEU A 39 14.83 14.48 5.11
C LEU A 39 13.92 15.46 4.37
N ILE A 40 12.65 15.11 4.14
CA ILE A 40 11.67 16.02 3.53
C ILE A 40 11.48 17.26 4.41
N ALA A 41 11.29 17.06 5.71
CA ALA A 41 11.16 18.18 6.65
C ALA A 41 12.39 19.09 6.67
N ALA A 42 13.60 18.53 6.65
CA ALA A 42 14.85 19.27 6.61
C ALA A 42 15.08 20.01 5.29
N SER A 43 14.70 19.38 4.15
CA SER A 43 14.97 19.95 2.81
C SER A 43 13.94 20.97 2.35
N PHE A 44 12.66 20.79 2.73
CA PHE A 44 11.54 21.60 2.22
C PHE A 44 10.80 22.37 3.31
N GLY A 45 11.01 22.01 4.58
CA GLY A 45 10.34 22.62 5.73
C GLY A 45 8.83 22.40 5.75
N ALA A 46 8.15 23.17 6.61
CA ALA A 46 6.70 23.29 6.61
C ALA A 46 6.33 24.57 5.85
N SER A 47 5.95 24.44 4.60
CA SER A 47 5.66 25.55 3.69
C SER A 47 4.37 25.28 2.91
N ALA A 48 3.81 26.31 2.28
CA ALA A 48 2.63 26.18 1.45
C ALA A 48 2.82 25.19 0.28
N LEU A 49 4.03 25.09 -0.29
CA LEU A 49 4.35 24.12 -1.34
C LEU A 49 4.53 22.71 -0.80
N THR A 50 5.05 22.55 0.43
CA THR A 50 5.11 21.24 1.10
C THR A 50 3.70 20.77 1.47
N ASP A 51 2.81 21.69 1.87
CA ASP A 51 1.39 21.39 2.07
C ASP A 51 0.73 20.93 0.77
N ALA A 52 1.01 21.61 -0.35
CA ALA A 52 0.54 21.22 -1.67
C ALA A 52 0.95 19.79 -2.05
N PHE A 53 2.23 19.44 -1.81
CA PHE A 53 2.71 18.06 -2.02
C PHE A 53 2.01 17.07 -1.09
N ASN A 54 1.89 17.37 0.19
CA ASN A 54 1.26 16.48 1.17
C ASN A 54 -0.21 16.22 0.81
N VAL A 55 -0.96 17.25 0.42
CA VAL A 55 -2.34 17.11 -0.07
C VAL A 55 -2.37 16.26 -1.34
N ALA A 56 -1.53 16.59 -2.34
CA ALA A 56 -1.47 15.89 -3.60
C ALA A 56 -1.11 14.39 -3.43
N PHE A 57 -0.22 14.06 -2.50
CA PHE A 57 0.17 12.67 -2.21
C PHE A 57 -0.89 11.92 -1.39
N ARG A 58 -1.62 12.61 -0.50
CA ARG A 58 -2.71 11.99 0.27
C ARG A 58 -3.82 11.46 -0.62
N ILE A 59 -4.13 12.11 -1.74
CA ILE A 59 -5.21 11.71 -2.65
C ILE A 59 -4.97 10.31 -3.23
N PRO A 60 -3.91 10.03 -4.02
CA PRO A 60 -3.66 8.68 -4.52
C PRO A 60 -3.41 7.66 -3.41
N ASN A 61 -2.86 8.08 -2.28
CA ASN A 61 -2.62 7.22 -1.13
C ASN A 61 -3.93 6.79 -0.43
N LEU A 62 -4.93 7.67 -0.38
CA LEU A 62 -6.29 7.35 0.07
C LEU A 62 -6.91 6.25 -0.80
N PHE A 63 -6.89 6.44 -2.12
CA PHE A 63 -7.41 5.45 -3.06
C PHE A 63 -6.63 4.12 -2.99
N ARG A 64 -5.31 4.17 -2.80
CA ARG A 64 -4.49 2.99 -2.56
C ARG A 64 -4.93 2.22 -1.31
N ARG A 65 -5.16 2.90 -0.20
CA ARG A 65 -5.64 2.28 1.06
C ARG A 65 -7.04 1.69 0.89
N LEU A 66 -7.93 2.39 0.19
CA LEU A 66 -9.29 1.91 -0.06
C LEU A 66 -9.30 0.67 -0.97
N PHE A 67 -8.67 0.77 -2.13
CA PHE A 67 -8.79 -0.25 -3.18
C PHE A 67 -7.70 -1.33 -3.10
N ALA A 68 -6.43 -0.96 -2.98
CA ALA A 68 -5.34 -1.92 -3.13
C ALA A 68 -5.05 -2.71 -1.84
N GLU A 69 -4.84 -2.04 -0.72
CA GLU A 69 -4.44 -2.69 0.53
C GLU A 69 -5.63 -3.15 1.37
N GLY A 70 -6.74 -2.41 1.33
CA GLY A 70 -7.95 -2.70 2.09
C GLY A 70 -8.85 -3.72 1.40
N ALA A 71 -9.81 -3.23 0.64
CA ALA A 71 -10.89 -4.04 0.10
C ALA A 71 -10.43 -5.13 -0.87
N PHE A 72 -9.48 -4.79 -1.78
CA PHE A 72 -9.00 -5.77 -2.77
C PHE A 72 -8.26 -6.93 -2.12
N SER A 73 -7.29 -6.68 -1.26
CA SER A 73 -6.50 -7.74 -0.63
C SER A 73 -7.35 -8.65 0.25
N GLN A 74 -8.35 -8.08 0.97
CA GLN A 74 -9.28 -8.85 1.80
C GLN A 74 -10.19 -9.76 0.98
N ALA A 75 -10.59 -9.33 -0.22
CA ALA A 75 -11.41 -10.10 -1.13
C ALA A 75 -10.59 -11.11 -1.96
N PHE A 76 -9.46 -10.68 -2.49
CA PHE A 76 -8.67 -11.44 -3.46
C PHE A 76 -7.96 -12.65 -2.85
N VAL A 77 -7.27 -12.48 -1.72
CA VAL A 77 -6.42 -13.53 -1.14
C VAL A 77 -7.23 -14.80 -0.75
N PRO A 78 -8.38 -14.70 -0.07
CA PRO A 78 -9.19 -15.87 0.26
C PRO A 78 -9.73 -16.59 -0.98
N VAL A 79 -10.22 -15.84 -1.98
CA VAL A 79 -10.75 -16.42 -3.23
C VAL A 79 -9.65 -17.13 -4.01
N LEU A 80 -8.46 -16.54 -4.09
CA LEU A 80 -7.31 -17.16 -4.75
C LEU A 80 -6.84 -18.42 -4.03
N ALA A 81 -6.79 -18.40 -2.70
CA ALA A 81 -6.41 -19.57 -1.89
C ALA A 81 -7.43 -20.71 -2.05
N ALA A 82 -8.72 -20.40 -2.05
CA ALA A 82 -9.78 -21.37 -2.29
C ALA A 82 -9.70 -21.97 -3.71
N SER A 83 -9.52 -21.13 -4.74
CA SER A 83 -9.34 -21.56 -6.11
C SER A 83 -8.17 -22.53 -6.25
N LYS A 84 -7.03 -22.20 -5.65
CA LYS A 84 -5.84 -23.06 -5.65
C LYS A 84 -6.09 -24.43 -5.01
N ALA A 85 -6.82 -24.45 -3.88
CA ALA A 85 -7.09 -25.68 -3.14
C ALA A 85 -8.11 -26.57 -3.84
N GLN A 86 -9.12 -25.98 -4.50
CA GLN A 86 -10.26 -26.72 -5.09
C GLN A 86 -10.09 -27.06 -6.56
N HIS A 87 -9.46 -26.18 -7.35
CA HIS A 87 -9.45 -26.26 -8.81
C HIS A 87 -8.05 -26.43 -9.41
N GLY A 88 -7.00 -26.40 -8.57
CA GLY A 88 -5.61 -26.57 -9.02
C GLY A 88 -4.99 -25.32 -9.64
N GLU A 89 -3.73 -25.48 -10.11
CA GLU A 89 -2.91 -24.34 -10.51
C GLU A 89 -3.33 -23.68 -11.83
N GLU A 90 -3.80 -24.46 -12.79
CA GLU A 90 -4.16 -23.92 -14.13
C GLU A 90 -5.40 -23.03 -14.07
N VAL A 91 -6.47 -23.47 -13.38
CA VAL A 91 -7.69 -22.67 -13.20
C VAL A 91 -7.38 -21.42 -12.39
N THR A 92 -6.54 -21.56 -11.36
CA THR A 92 -6.09 -20.43 -10.54
C THR A 92 -5.29 -19.41 -11.36
N ARG A 93 -4.44 -19.87 -12.29
CA ARG A 93 -3.69 -18.99 -13.20
C ARG A 93 -4.62 -18.22 -14.13
N GLN A 94 -5.67 -18.86 -14.65
CA GLN A 94 -6.68 -18.20 -15.49
C GLN A 94 -7.45 -17.14 -14.67
N ALA A 95 -7.88 -17.47 -13.45
CA ALA A 95 -8.52 -16.51 -12.55
C ALA A 95 -7.61 -15.30 -12.26
N VAL A 96 -6.32 -15.52 -12.00
CA VAL A 96 -5.32 -14.43 -11.82
C VAL A 96 -5.26 -13.53 -13.06
N ASN A 97 -5.24 -14.09 -14.26
CA ASN A 97 -5.20 -13.32 -15.51
C ASN A 97 -6.48 -12.49 -15.71
N HIS A 98 -7.65 -13.06 -15.41
CA HIS A 98 -8.93 -12.34 -15.50
C HIS A 98 -9.01 -11.21 -14.49
N VAL A 99 -8.67 -11.47 -13.22
CA VAL A 99 -8.66 -10.44 -12.19
C VAL A 99 -7.64 -9.34 -12.52
N ALA A 100 -6.43 -9.69 -12.97
CA ALA A 100 -5.43 -8.71 -13.39
C ALA A 100 -5.91 -7.85 -14.57
N THR A 101 -6.62 -8.45 -15.53
CA THR A 101 -7.19 -7.75 -16.68
C THR A 101 -8.23 -6.73 -16.23
N LEU A 102 -9.20 -7.14 -15.41
CA LEU A 102 -10.22 -6.21 -14.89
C LEU A 102 -9.60 -5.09 -14.06
N LEU A 103 -8.67 -5.47 -13.17
CA LEU A 103 -8.01 -4.51 -12.31
C LEU A 103 -7.23 -3.47 -13.13
N ALA A 104 -6.45 -3.92 -14.13
CA ALA A 104 -5.67 -3.02 -15.00
C ALA A 104 -6.56 -2.02 -15.75
N TRP A 105 -7.65 -2.49 -16.37
CA TRP A 105 -8.57 -1.62 -17.11
C TRP A 105 -9.35 -0.69 -16.19
N SER A 106 -9.84 -1.19 -15.05
CA SER A 106 -10.54 -0.35 -14.06
C SER A 106 -9.62 0.75 -13.52
N LEU A 107 -8.34 0.43 -13.26
CA LEU A 107 -7.36 1.39 -12.77
C LEU A 107 -6.95 2.40 -13.84
N LEU A 108 -6.90 1.99 -15.10
CA LEU A 108 -6.66 2.92 -16.21
C LEU A 108 -7.78 3.96 -16.29
N VAL A 109 -9.04 3.50 -16.27
CA VAL A 109 -10.22 4.39 -16.27
C VAL A 109 -10.20 5.28 -15.03
N LEU A 110 -9.98 4.70 -13.83
CA LEU A 110 -9.92 5.46 -12.59
C LEU A 110 -8.78 6.50 -12.61
N SER A 111 -7.62 6.15 -13.16
CA SER A 111 -6.49 7.08 -13.28
C SER A 111 -6.81 8.24 -14.22
N LEU A 112 -7.43 7.98 -15.36
CA LEU A 112 -7.88 9.03 -16.29
C LEU A 112 -8.91 9.95 -15.63
N LEU A 113 -9.92 9.37 -14.99
CA LEU A 113 -10.94 10.15 -14.27
C LEU A 113 -10.33 10.98 -13.13
N GLY A 114 -9.40 10.42 -12.38
CA GLY A 114 -8.75 11.12 -11.29
C GLY A 114 -7.81 12.25 -11.74
N VAL A 115 -7.12 12.07 -12.86
CA VAL A 115 -6.33 13.15 -13.48
C VAL A 115 -7.22 14.31 -13.92
N LEU A 116 -8.37 14.00 -14.54
CA LEU A 116 -9.35 15.01 -14.93
C LEU A 116 -10.01 15.68 -13.71
N ALA A 117 -10.36 14.88 -12.70
CA ALA A 117 -10.98 15.34 -11.47
C ALA A 117 -10.01 15.96 -10.45
N ALA A 118 -8.71 16.04 -10.73
CA ALA A 118 -7.70 16.54 -9.78
C ALA A 118 -8.04 17.89 -9.16
N PRO A 119 -8.55 18.91 -9.89
CA PRO A 119 -8.95 20.19 -9.28
C PRO A 119 -10.07 20.02 -8.24
N PHE A 120 -11.06 19.17 -8.53
CA PHE A 120 -12.14 18.85 -7.60
C PHE A 120 -11.64 18.08 -6.37
N LEU A 121 -10.77 17.08 -6.57
CA LEU A 121 -10.21 16.26 -5.50
C LEU A 121 -9.35 17.10 -4.53
N VAL A 122 -8.51 18.00 -5.06
CA VAL A 122 -7.71 18.92 -4.26
C VAL A 122 -8.62 19.89 -3.50
N TRP A 123 -9.66 20.43 -4.14
CA TRP A 123 -10.63 21.29 -3.48
C TRP A 123 -11.38 20.55 -2.35
N ALA A 124 -11.84 19.35 -2.60
CA ALA A 124 -12.58 18.56 -1.60
C ALA A 124 -11.71 18.18 -0.41
N MET A 125 -10.40 17.99 -0.61
CA MET A 125 -9.47 17.60 0.45
C MET A 125 -8.85 18.78 1.20
N ALA A 126 -8.62 19.91 0.52
CA ALA A 126 -7.89 21.05 1.07
C ALA A 126 -8.29 22.38 0.38
N SER A 127 -9.56 22.78 0.53
CA SER A 127 -10.08 24.00 -0.11
C SER A 127 -9.37 25.27 0.37
N GLY A 128 -8.79 25.25 1.57
CA GLY A 128 -8.02 26.36 2.13
C GLY A 128 -6.78 26.72 1.32
N LEU A 129 -6.19 25.77 0.57
CA LEU A 129 -5.07 26.07 -0.33
C LEU A 129 -5.41 27.12 -1.42
N LYS A 130 -6.69 27.34 -1.72
CA LYS A 130 -7.11 28.42 -2.66
C LYS A 130 -6.68 29.82 -2.20
N GLN A 131 -6.42 30.02 -0.93
CA GLN A 131 -5.89 31.28 -0.40
C GLN A 131 -4.47 31.56 -0.91
N HIS A 132 -3.76 30.51 -1.39
CA HIS A 132 -2.44 30.57 -1.97
C HIS A 132 -2.46 29.98 -3.37
N PRO A 133 -2.78 30.76 -4.43
CA PRO A 133 -3.05 30.26 -5.78
C PRO A 133 -1.91 29.40 -6.37
N GLU A 134 -0.66 29.77 -6.12
CA GLU A 134 0.52 29.01 -6.56
C GLU A 134 0.54 27.59 -5.95
N SER A 135 0.30 27.48 -4.65
CA SER A 135 0.28 26.21 -3.93
C SER A 135 -0.91 25.34 -4.32
N TYR A 136 -2.06 25.97 -4.58
CA TYR A 136 -3.25 25.27 -5.06
C TYR A 136 -3.03 24.66 -6.45
N GLU A 137 -2.46 25.44 -7.37
CA GLU A 137 -2.13 24.95 -8.73
C GLU A 137 -1.05 23.86 -8.68
N ALA A 138 0.00 24.04 -7.85
CA ALA A 138 1.01 23.03 -7.63
C ALA A 138 0.41 21.72 -7.10
N ALA A 139 -0.54 21.79 -6.16
CA ALA A 139 -1.24 20.61 -5.64
C ALA A 139 -2.02 19.88 -6.75
N ILE A 140 -2.71 20.62 -7.63
CA ILE A 140 -3.44 20.05 -8.76
C ILE A 140 -2.48 19.35 -9.73
N GLN A 141 -1.38 20.00 -10.12
CA GLN A 141 -0.40 19.44 -11.06
C GLN A 141 0.28 18.20 -10.47
N MET A 142 0.71 18.25 -9.20
CA MET A 142 1.28 17.10 -8.51
C MET A 142 0.27 15.95 -8.38
N THR A 143 -1.00 16.24 -8.11
CA THR A 143 -2.07 15.24 -8.06
C THR A 143 -2.23 14.56 -9.41
N ARG A 144 -2.32 15.33 -10.51
CA ARG A 144 -2.42 14.78 -11.87
C ARG A 144 -1.26 13.86 -12.19
N PHE A 145 -0.04 14.28 -11.86
CA PHE A 145 1.17 13.49 -12.09
C PHE A 145 1.21 12.21 -11.26
N MET A 146 0.84 12.29 -9.98
CA MET A 146 0.90 11.15 -9.06
C MET A 146 -0.34 10.25 -9.11
N PHE A 147 -1.46 10.65 -9.70
CA PHE A 147 -2.69 9.85 -9.67
C PHE A 147 -2.50 8.44 -10.28
N PRO A 148 -1.75 8.25 -11.40
CA PRO A 148 -1.45 6.92 -11.93
C PRO A 148 -0.68 5.99 -10.98
N TYR A 149 -0.10 6.50 -9.90
CA TYR A 149 0.52 5.70 -8.83
C TYR A 149 -0.44 4.64 -8.25
N ILE A 150 -1.75 4.91 -8.25
CA ILE A 150 -2.78 3.95 -7.84
C ILE A 150 -2.67 2.66 -8.67
N GLY A 151 -2.40 2.79 -9.97
CA GLY A 151 -2.22 1.65 -10.88
C GLY A 151 -1.06 0.76 -10.45
N PHE A 152 0.12 1.36 -10.19
CA PHE A 152 1.26 0.60 -9.69
C PHE A 152 0.95 -0.10 -8.38
N MET A 153 0.36 0.60 -7.42
CA MET A 153 0.10 0.07 -6.08
C MET A 153 -0.94 -1.05 -6.07
N SER A 154 -1.96 -0.96 -6.92
CA SER A 154 -2.94 -2.03 -7.04
C SER A 154 -2.36 -3.28 -7.70
N MET A 155 -1.48 -3.12 -8.69
CA MET A 155 -0.73 -4.24 -9.25
C MET A 155 0.28 -4.83 -8.26
N VAL A 156 0.91 -4.00 -7.42
CA VAL A 156 1.75 -4.44 -6.29
C VAL A 156 0.93 -5.27 -5.30
N ALA A 157 -0.29 -4.84 -4.96
CA ALA A 157 -1.18 -5.58 -4.06
C ALA A 157 -1.66 -6.91 -4.65
N LEU A 158 -2.02 -6.95 -5.94
CA LEU A 158 -2.33 -8.18 -6.66
C LEU A 158 -1.14 -9.16 -6.61
N SER A 159 0.05 -8.66 -6.95
CA SER A 159 1.30 -9.44 -6.97
C SER A 159 1.64 -9.96 -5.58
N ALA A 160 1.51 -9.13 -4.55
CA ALA A 160 1.71 -9.49 -3.15
C ALA A 160 0.71 -10.56 -2.70
N GLY A 161 -0.57 -10.44 -3.07
CA GLY A 161 -1.60 -11.44 -2.79
C GLY A 161 -1.26 -12.81 -3.40
N ILE A 162 -0.80 -12.83 -4.65
CA ILE A 162 -0.34 -14.07 -5.32
C ILE A 162 0.87 -14.62 -4.55
N LEU A 163 1.93 -13.85 -4.33
CA LEU A 163 3.14 -14.29 -3.67
C LEU A 163 2.88 -14.81 -2.24
N ASN A 164 2.02 -14.14 -1.48
CA ASN A 164 1.63 -14.56 -0.14
C ASN A 164 0.88 -15.91 -0.16
N THR A 165 -0.02 -16.13 -1.12
CA THR A 165 -0.72 -17.43 -1.31
C THR A 165 0.26 -18.56 -1.63
N TRP A 166 1.39 -18.25 -2.27
CA TRP A 166 2.50 -19.21 -2.52
C TRP A 166 3.60 -19.16 -1.46
N LYS A 167 3.30 -18.59 -0.27
CA LYS A 167 4.22 -18.52 0.89
C LYS A 167 5.55 -17.78 0.60
N LYS A 168 5.53 -16.82 -0.33
CA LYS A 168 6.68 -15.96 -0.68
C LYS A 168 6.54 -14.57 -0.03
N PHE A 169 6.61 -14.49 1.29
CA PHE A 169 6.30 -13.27 2.06
C PHE A 169 7.41 -12.21 2.02
N ALA A 170 8.67 -12.60 1.83
CA ALA A 170 9.82 -11.69 1.95
C ALA A 170 9.78 -10.54 0.92
N ILE A 171 9.43 -10.84 -0.34
CA ILE A 171 9.42 -9.85 -1.43
C ILE A 171 8.31 -8.81 -1.24
N PRO A 172 7.03 -9.19 -0.99
CA PRO A 172 6.01 -8.23 -0.64
C PRO A 172 6.36 -7.37 0.57
N ALA A 173 6.95 -7.94 1.61
CA ALA A 173 7.35 -7.21 2.81
C ALA A 173 8.48 -6.19 2.56
N ALA A 174 9.34 -6.42 1.58
CA ALA A 174 10.44 -5.52 1.21
C ALA A 174 9.97 -4.33 0.34
N THR A 175 8.84 -4.45 -0.37
CA THR A 175 8.42 -3.43 -1.35
C THR A 175 8.27 -2.02 -0.78
N PRO A 176 7.74 -1.76 0.44
CA PRO A 176 7.59 -0.40 0.94
C PRO A 176 8.92 0.34 1.15
N VAL A 177 10.02 -0.40 1.37
CA VAL A 177 11.36 0.19 1.49
C VAL A 177 11.76 0.91 0.20
N LEU A 178 11.39 0.35 -0.97
CA LEU A 178 11.72 0.95 -2.27
C LEU A 178 11.05 2.31 -2.49
N LEU A 179 9.82 2.50 -2.05
CA LEU A 179 9.17 3.82 -2.09
C LEU A 179 9.96 4.84 -1.26
N ASN A 180 10.34 4.45 -0.04
CA ASN A 180 11.09 5.33 0.84
C ASN A 180 12.45 5.68 0.22
N MET A 181 13.17 4.70 -0.31
CA MET A 181 14.48 4.92 -0.97
C MET A 181 14.36 5.79 -2.22
N ALA A 182 13.32 5.58 -3.04
CA ALA A 182 13.07 6.42 -4.21
C ALA A 182 12.79 7.88 -3.85
N MET A 183 11.99 8.10 -2.81
CA MET A 183 11.71 9.46 -2.32
C MET A 183 12.91 10.10 -1.65
N ILE A 184 13.71 9.36 -0.87
CA ILE A 184 14.99 9.84 -0.31
C ILE A 184 15.93 10.23 -1.46
N GLY A 185 16.09 9.37 -2.46
CA GLY A 185 16.90 9.66 -3.65
C GLY A 185 16.42 10.89 -4.41
N ALA A 186 15.12 11.05 -4.58
CA ALA A 186 14.53 12.22 -5.21
C ALA A 186 14.80 13.51 -4.42
N ALA A 187 14.62 13.48 -3.08
CA ALA A 187 14.89 14.64 -2.23
C ALA A 187 16.39 15.00 -2.18
N TRP A 188 17.28 14.00 -2.20
CA TRP A 188 18.71 14.23 -2.06
C TRP A 188 19.41 14.57 -3.37
N PHE A 189 19.03 13.94 -4.48
CA PHE A 189 19.72 14.11 -5.77
C PHE A 189 18.91 14.94 -6.78
N LEU A 190 17.61 14.62 -6.93
CA LEU A 190 16.78 15.27 -7.95
C LEU A 190 16.36 16.68 -7.55
N ALA A 191 16.06 16.93 -6.28
CA ALA A 191 15.62 18.24 -5.82
C ALA A 191 16.70 19.33 -6.00
N PRO A 192 17.99 19.13 -5.63
CA PRO A 192 19.05 20.09 -5.92
C PRO A 192 19.27 20.30 -7.44
N TRP A 193 19.17 19.23 -8.21
CA TRP A 193 19.31 19.32 -9.67
C TRP A 193 18.17 20.14 -10.29
N LEU A 194 16.90 19.92 -9.91
CA LEU A 194 15.78 20.73 -10.39
C LEU A 194 15.96 22.19 -10.02
N LYS A 195 16.41 22.47 -8.79
CA LYS A 195 16.70 23.83 -8.34
C LYS A 195 17.76 24.50 -9.20
N SER A 196 18.80 23.78 -9.63
CA SER A 196 19.84 24.32 -10.53
C SER A 196 19.30 24.64 -11.94
N GLN A 197 18.20 23.99 -12.35
CA GLN A 197 17.50 24.27 -13.61
C GLN A 197 16.42 25.36 -13.51
N GLY A 198 16.30 26.02 -12.34
CA GLY A 198 15.26 27.03 -12.11
C GLY A 198 13.87 26.47 -11.84
N ILE A 199 13.75 25.14 -11.63
CA ILE A 199 12.50 24.47 -11.30
C ILE A 199 12.37 24.33 -9.78
N GLN A 200 11.16 24.51 -9.25
CA GLN A 200 10.92 24.34 -7.82
C GLN A 200 11.30 22.93 -7.37
N ALA A 201 12.20 22.84 -6.39
CA ALA A 201 12.77 21.58 -5.89
C ALA A 201 11.71 20.57 -5.39
N ILE A 202 10.54 21.06 -4.94
CA ILE A 202 9.46 20.22 -4.41
C ILE A 202 8.92 19.23 -5.45
N TYR A 203 8.99 19.54 -6.75
CA TYR A 203 8.55 18.64 -7.82
C TYR A 203 9.39 17.35 -7.94
N ALA A 204 10.53 17.27 -7.27
CA ALA A 204 11.28 16.02 -7.14
C ALA A 204 10.49 14.94 -6.40
N LEU A 205 9.68 15.31 -5.40
CA LEU A 205 8.96 14.35 -4.58
C LEU A 205 7.89 13.56 -5.35
N PRO A 206 7.04 14.17 -6.19
CA PRO A 206 6.14 13.43 -7.08
C PRO A 206 6.85 12.44 -7.99
N VAL A 207 8.03 12.81 -8.53
CA VAL A 207 8.84 11.89 -9.34
C VAL A 207 9.32 10.72 -8.49
N GLY A 208 9.79 10.98 -7.25
CA GLY A 208 10.16 9.93 -6.30
C GLY A 208 9.04 8.96 -6.00
N VAL A 209 7.81 9.45 -5.85
CA VAL A 209 6.61 8.61 -5.63
C VAL A 209 6.35 7.70 -6.82
N MET A 210 6.36 8.25 -8.04
CA MET A 210 6.11 7.46 -9.26
C MET A 210 7.20 6.42 -9.49
N LEU A 211 8.47 6.81 -9.33
CA LEU A 211 9.60 5.89 -9.41
C LEU A 211 9.50 4.78 -8.34
N GLY A 212 9.14 5.14 -7.12
CA GLY A 212 8.92 4.19 -6.04
C GLY A 212 7.84 3.17 -6.36
N GLY A 213 6.69 3.61 -6.90
CA GLY A 213 5.62 2.72 -7.34
C GLY A 213 6.06 1.75 -8.44
N PHE A 214 6.78 2.25 -9.43
CA PHE A 214 7.36 1.42 -10.50
C PHE A 214 8.35 0.38 -9.95
N LEU A 215 9.29 0.79 -9.10
CA LEU A 215 10.29 -0.11 -8.51
C LEU A 215 9.65 -1.19 -7.63
N GLN A 216 8.61 -0.85 -6.87
CA GLN A 216 7.86 -1.82 -6.07
C GLN A 216 7.21 -2.90 -6.91
N LEU A 217 6.63 -2.53 -8.06
CA LEU A 217 6.07 -3.50 -9.00
C LEU A 217 7.17 -4.32 -9.67
N ALA A 218 8.22 -3.66 -10.14
CA ALA A 218 9.35 -4.29 -10.83
C ALA A 218 10.04 -5.36 -9.97
N LEU A 219 10.18 -5.11 -8.64
CA LEU A 219 10.77 -6.07 -7.70
C LEU A 219 9.99 -7.39 -7.64
N GLN A 220 8.65 -7.35 -7.81
CA GLN A 220 7.81 -8.54 -7.69
C GLN A 220 7.76 -9.39 -8.97
N ILE A 221 8.02 -8.80 -10.14
CA ILE A 221 7.94 -9.48 -11.44
C ILE A 221 8.82 -10.74 -11.51
N PRO A 222 10.12 -10.72 -11.12
CA PRO A 222 10.95 -11.93 -11.16
C PRO A 222 10.43 -13.05 -10.27
N ALA A 223 9.85 -12.72 -9.11
CA ALA A 223 9.28 -13.70 -8.20
C ALA A 223 8.02 -14.36 -8.77
N LEU A 224 7.14 -13.56 -9.39
CA LEU A 224 5.95 -14.06 -10.09
C LEU A 224 6.32 -14.95 -11.28
N LYS A 225 7.36 -14.58 -12.05
CA LYS A 225 7.89 -15.40 -13.13
C LYS A 225 8.39 -16.75 -12.62
N LYS A 226 9.13 -16.78 -11.49
CA LYS A 226 9.67 -18.01 -10.90
C LYS A 226 8.59 -19.00 -10.46
N ILE A 227 7.42 -18.54 -10.06
CA ILE A 227 6.28 -19.41 -9.70
C ILE A 227 5.30 -19.63 -10.85
N GLY A 228 5.59 -19.14 -12.06
CA GLY A 228 4.74 -19.31 -13.24
C GLY A 228 3.42 -18.52 -13.25
N LEU A 229 3.28 -17.55 -12.35
CA LEU A 229 2.04 -16.79 -12.11
C LEU A 229 2.18 -15.30 -12.43
N LEU A 230 3.06 -14.94 -13.36
CA LEU A 230 3.07 -13.58 -13.88
C LEU A 230 1.74 -13.31 -14.61
N PRO A 231 0.92 -12.35 -14.11
CA PRO A 231 -0.36 -12.07 -14.72
C PRO A 231 -0.24 -11.64 -16.20
N ARG A 232 -1.10 -12.16 -17.03
CA ARG A 232 -1.23 -11.74 -18.43
C ARG A 232 -2.47 -10.87 -18.55
N ILE A 233 -2.25 -9.57 -18.84
CA ILE A 233 -3.33 -8.62 -19.02
C ILE A 233 -3.89 -8.78 -20.44
N GLY A 234 -5.16 -9.11 -20.52
CA GLY A 234 -5.87 -9.22 -21.80
C GLY A 234 -6.11 -7.83 -22.40
N LEU A 235 -5.79 -7.69 -23.68
CA LEU A 235 -6.03 -6.46 -24.44
C LEU A 235 -7.33 -6.60 -25.25
N GLY A 236 -8.14 -5.55 -25.23
CA GLY A 236 -9.35 -5.44 -26.01
C GLY A 236 -10.63 -5.86 -25.27
N PHE A 237 -11.77 -5.46 -25.85
CA PHE A 237 -13.09 -5.58 -25.25
C PHE A 237 -13.53 -7.04 -24.96
N LYS A 238 -13.15 -7.98 -25.83
CA LYS A 238 -13.45 -9.40 -25.62
C LYS A 238 -12.81 -9.95 -24.36
N ALA A 239 -11.55 -9.61 -24.12
CA ALA A 239 -10.82 -10.05 -22.92
C ALA A 239 -11.43 -9.45 -21.65
N ILE A 240 -11.80 -8.17 -21.69
CA ILE A 240 -12.47 -7.48 -20.56
C ILE A 240 -13.81 -8.16 -20.26
N ARG A 241 -14.62 -8.45 -21.28
CA ARG A 241 -15.91 -9.12 -21.10
C ARG A 241 -15.76 -10.52 -20.52
N GLN A 242 -14.79 -11.29 -20.99
CA GLN A 242 -14.48 -12.62 -20.45
C GLN A 242 -14.07 -12.53 -18.99
N ALA A 243 -13.15 -11.61 -18.66
CA ALA A 243 -12.70 -11.38 -17.29
C ALA A 243 -13.85 -10.94 -16.36
N ALA A 244 -14.77 -10.10 -16.83
CA ALA A 244 -15.96 -9.66 -16.08
C ALA A 244 -17.01 -10.78 -15.89
N SER A 245 -17.02 -11.79 -16.75
CA SER A 245 -17.93 -12.93 -16.64
C SER A 245 -17.38 -14.05 -15.77
N ASP A 246 -16.08 -14.00 -15.44
CA ASP A 246 -15.41 -15.02 -14.63
C ASP A 246 -15.95 -15.07 -13.19
N PRO A 247 -16.28 -16.28 -12.65
CA PRO A 247 -16.86 -16.41 -11.32
C PRO A 247 -15.98 -15.86 -10.21
N ALA A 248 -14.66 -16.08 -10.24
CA ALA A 248 -13.73 -15.57 -9.24
C ALA A 248 -13.67 -14.05 -9.26
N SER A 249 -13.66 -13.43 -10.44
CA SER A 249 -13.69 -11.97 -10.60
C SER A 249 -14.96 -11.35 -10.01
N ARG A 250 -16.12 -11.95 -10.25
CA ARG A 250 -17.41 -11.49 -9.68
C ARG A 250 -17.45 -11.65 -8.16
N GLN A 251 -16.96 -12.78 -7.65
CA GLN A 251 -16.88 -13.02 -6.21
C GLN A 251 -15.98 -11.98 -5.52
N ILE A 252 -14.81 -11.69 -6.09
CA ILE A 252 -13.91 -10.65 -5.56
C ILE A 252 -14.60 -9.29 -5.56
N ALA A 253 -15.25 -8.90 -6.67
CA ALA A 253 -15.96 -7.63 -6.77
C ALA A 253 -17.08 -7.50 -5.72
N SER A 254 -17.85 -8.57 -5.48
CA SER A 254 -18.92 -8.58 -4.46
C SER A 254 -18.40 -8.46 -3.03
N LEU A 255 -17.24 -9.06 -2.73
CA LEU A 255 -16.60 -8.96 -1.42
C LEU A 255 -15.89 -7.60 -1.20
N MET A 256 -15.47 -6.94 -2.27
CA MET A 256 -14.82 -5.62 -2.17
C MET A 256 -15.77 -4.53 -1.68
N LEU A 257 -17.05 -4.56 -2.06
CA LEU A 257 -17.99 -3.47 -1.74
C LEU A 257 -18.19 -3.27 -0.23
N PRO A 258 -18.50 -4.31 0.58
CA PRO A 258 -18.55 -4.18 2.04
C PRO A 258 -17.20 -3.78 2.65
N ALA A 259 -16.10 -4.33 2.14
CA ALA A 259 -14.75 -4.01 2.63
C ALA A 259 -14.37 -2.54 2.37
N LEU A 260 -14.81 -1.94 1.25
CA LEU A 260 -14.63 -0.52 0.95
C LEU A 260 -15.31 0.38 1.98
N LEU A 261 -16.52 0.02 2.42
CA LEU A 261 -17.23 0.76 3.46
C LEU A 261 -16.47 0.72 4.80
N GLY A 262 -16.01 -0.46 5.20
CA GLY A 262 -15.25 -0.63 6.45
C GLY A 262 -13.95 0.16 6.47
N VAL A 263 -13.16 0.10 5.39
CA VAL A 263 -11.91 0.85 5.26
C VAL A 263 -12.17 2.35 5.08
N GLY A 264 -13.26 2.72 4.41
CA GLY A 264 -13.60 4.11 4.08
C GLY A 264 -13.85 4.98 5.31
N VAL A 265 -14.53 4.44 6.34
CA VAL A 265 -14.83 5.18 7.57
C VAL A 265 -13.56 5.71 8.24
N ALA A 266 -12.51 4.89 8.32
CA ALA A 266 -11.23 5.30 8.90
C ALA A 266 -10.55 6.44 8.13
N GLN A 267 -10.84 6.60 6.83
CA GLN A 267 -10.25 7.63 5.99
C GLN A 267 -10.97 8.98 6.09
N ILE A 268 -12.22 9.01 6.57
CA ILE A 268 -13.01 10.25 6.72
C ILE A 268 -12.33 11.22 7.69
N SER A 269 -11.84 10.71 8.82
CA SER A 269 -11.11 11.53 9.80
C SER A 269 -9.88 12.21 9.18
N LEU A 270 -9.13 11.49 8.36
CA LEU A 270 -7.97 12.03 7.64
C LEU A 270 -8.37 13.17 6.68
N LEU A 271 -9.49 13.02 5.97
CA LEU A 271 -10.02 14.05 5.08
C LEU A 271 -10.41 15.31 5.86
N ILE A 272 -11.18 15.14 6.93
CA ILE A 272 -11.63 16.26 7.78
C ILE A 272 -10.44 17.01 8.37
N ASN A 273 -9.48 16.29 8.95
CA ASN A 273 -8.29 16.90 9.55
C ASN A 273 -7.45 17.65 8.51
N THR A 274 -7.33 17.11 7.29
CA THR A 274 -6.61 17.79 6.20
C THR A 274 -7.33 19.05 5.75
N GLN A 275 -8.65 18.97 5.62
CA GLN A 275 -9.49 20.11 5.24
C GLN A 275 -9.37 21.24 6.26
N ILE A 276 -9.48 20.93 7.55
CA ILE A 276 -9.32 21.92 8.63
C ILE A 276 -7.91 22.54 8.60
N ALA A 277 -6.86 21.69 8.54
CA ALA A 277 -5.47 22.14 8.53
C ALA A 277 -5.16 23.04 7.32
N SER A 278 -5.82 22.83 6.18
CA SER A 278 -5.62 23.62 4.97
C SER A 278 -6.10 25.07 5.09
N HIS A 279 -7.00 25.36 6.03
CA HIS A 279 -7.50 26.72 6.31
C HIS A 279 -6.67 27.47 7.37
N LEU A 280 -5.69 26.81 7.97
CA LEU A 280 -4.77 27.43 8.94
C LEU A 280 -3.56 28.04 8.23
N ALA A 281 -2.58 28.49 8.99
CA ALA A 281 -1.35 29.07 8.44
C ALA A 281 -0.62 28.10 7.49
N PRO A 282 0.06 28.60 6.43
CA PRO A 282 0.87 27.78 5.55
C PRO A 282 1.87 26.91 6.32
N GLY A 283 1.97 25.63 5.97
CA GLY A 283 2.75 24.63 6.69
C GLY A 283 1.95 23.76 7.66
N SER A 284 0.68 24.11 7.97
CA SER A 284 -0.14 23.38 8.94
C SER A 284 -0.45 21.94 8.51
N VAL A 285 -0.68 21.68 7.22
CA VAL A 285 -0.87 20.32 6.70
C VAL A 285 0.43 19.51 6.84
N SER A 286 1.59 20.15 6.65
CA SER A 286 2.90 19.53 6.82
C SER A 286 3.17 19.19 8.28
N TRP A 287 2.90 20.11 9.21
CA TRP A 287 3.02 19.84 10.64
C TRP A 287 2.15 18.68 11.08
N LEU A 288 0.89 18.63 10.62
CA LEU A 288 0.00 17.51 10.89
C LEU A 288 0.58 16.19 10.35
N THR A 289 1.13 16.21 9.13
CA THR A 289 1.73 15.02 8.51
C THR A 289 2.95 14.52 9.29
N TYR A 290 3.83 15.43 9.73
CA TYR A 290 5.01 15.08 10.51
C TYR A 290 4.63 14.53 11.89
N ALA A 291 3.63 15.14 12.56
CA ALA A 291 3.11 14.66 13.85
C ALA A 291 2.52 13.24 13.72
N ASP A 292 1.68 12.99 12.70
CA ASP A 292 1.10 11.68 12.44
C ASP A 292 2.21 10.62 12.27
N ARG A 293 3.28 10.94 11.53
CA ARG A 293 4.40 10.02 11.31
C ARG A 293 5.20 9.72 12.57
N LEU A 294 5.44 10.74 13.40
CA LEU A 294 6.12 10.56 14.67
C LEU A 294 5.31 9.68 15.62
N MET A 295 3.97 9.81 15.63
CA MET A 295 3.08 8.96 16.44
C MET A 295 3.00 7.51 15.91
N GLU A 296 3.01 7.33 14.58
CA GLU A 296 2.98 5.98 13.99
C GLU A 296 4.24 5.16 14.32
N PHE A 297 5.38 5.78 14.54
CA PHE A 297 6.65 5.08 14.74
C PHE A 297 6.69 4.26 16.03
N PRO A 298 6.45 4.81 17.23
CA PRO A 298 6.38 4.03 18.48
C PRO A 298 5.30 2.96 18.44
N THR A 299 4.10 3.30 17.94
CA THR A 299 2.98 2.38 17.83
C THR A 299 3.30 1.17 16.95
N ALA A 300 4.00 1.41 15.85
CA ALA A 300 4.41 0.34 14.94
C ALA A 300 5.48 -0.57 15.54
N ILE A 301 6.45 -0.03 16.29
CA ILE A 301 7.47 -0.83 16.99
C ILE A 301 6.82 -1.73 18.03
N LEU A 302 5.92 -1.18 18.85
CA LEU A 302 5.16 -1.95 19.84
C LEU A 302 4.32 -3.04 19.17
N GLY A 303 3.59 -2.71 18.11
CA GLY A 303 2.77 -3.67 17.36
C GLY A 303 3.60 -4.82 16.74
N VAL A 304 4.78 -4.52 16.20
CA VAL A 304 5.69 -5.56 15.68
C VAL A 304 6.25 -6.42 16.82
N ALA A 305 6.67 -5.81 17.93
CA ALA A 305 7.21 -6.54 19.07
C ALA A 305 6.16 -7.46 19.72
N LEU A 306 4.98 -6.93 20.00
CA LEU A 306 3.85 -7.71 20.56
C LEU A 306 3.39 -8.80 19.58
N GLY A 307 3.24 -8.49 18.30
CA GLY A 307 2.86 -9.46 17.28
C GLY A 307 3.88 -10.60 17.14
N ALA A 308 5.18 -10.31 17.22
CA ALA A 308 6.22 -11.33 17.13
C ALA A 308 6.24 -12.29 18.35
N VAL A 309 5.86 -11.79 19.52
CA VAL A 309 5.89 -12.58 20.78
C VAL A 309 4.52 -13.23 21.07
N LEU A 310 3.44 -12.45 21.00
CA LEU A 310 2.11 -12.91 21.40
C LEU A 310 1.45 -13.82 20.37
N MET A 311 1.58 -13.52 19.07
CA MET A 311 0.86 -14.30 18.04
C MET A 311 1.26 -15.77 17.99
N PRO A 312 2.55 -16.16 18.08
CA PRO A 312 2.93 -17.57 18.17
C PRO A 312 2.42 -18.26 19.44
N GLN A 313 2.45 -17.56 20.58
CA GLN A 313 2.00 -18.09 21.87
C GLN A 313 0.49 -18.28 21.89
N LEU A 314 -0.29 -17.29 21.43
CA LEU A 314 -1.74 -17.39 21.27
C LEU A 314 -2.13 -18.54 20.33
N ALA A 315 -1.42 -18.68 19.21
CA ALA A 315 -1.65 -19.79 18.27
C ALA A 315 -1.36 -21.16 18.90
N ALA A 316 -0.30 -21.27 19.71
CA ALA A 316 0.04 -22.49 20.44
C ALA A 316 -0.98 -22.82 21.53
N ALA A 317 -1.37 -21.84 22.35
CA ALA A 317 -2.40 -22.01 23.40
C ALA A 317 -3.75 -22.45 22.79
N LYS A 318 -4.16 -21.85 21.68
CA LYS A 318 -5.37 -22.23 20.95
C LYS A 318 -5.27 -23.66 20.38
N ALA A 319 -4.13 -24.01 19.79
CA ALA A 319 -3.91 -25.36 19.22
C ALA A 319 -3.91 -26.45 20.29
N ASN A 320 -3.46 -26.13 21.52
CA ASN A 320 -3.44 -27.03 22.67
C ASN A 320 -4.77 -27.07 23.42
N GLY A 321 -5.78 -26.30 23.03
CA GLY A 321 -7.08 -26.22 23.70
C GLY A 321 -7.04 -25.52 25.05
N ASN A 322 -5.94 -24.85 25.40
CA ASN A 322 -5.77 -24.17 26.69
C ASN A 322 -6.41 -22.78 26.67
N GLN A 323 -7.72 -22.75 26.90
CA GLN A 323 -8.51 -21.50 26.87
C GLN A 323 -8.12 -20.52 27.99
N ILE A 324 -7.68 -21.03 29.15
CA ILE A 324 -7.28 -20.20 30.31
C ILE A 324 -6.00 -19.41 29.93
N GLU A 325 -4.99 -20.09 29.39
CA GLU A 325 -3.75 -19.47 28.96
C GLU A 325 -3.98 -18.50 27.78
N TYR A 326 -4.84 -18.88 26.83
CA TYR A 326 -5.23 -18.03 25.72
C TYR A 326 -5.89 -16.71 26.19
N ALA A 327 -6.84 -16.80 27.15
CA ALA A 327 -7.50 -15.63 27.73
C ALA A 327 -6.51 -14.76 28.51
N ALA A 328 -5.68 -15.35 29.36
CA ALA A 328 -4.67 -14.62 30.12
C ALA A 328 -3.66 -13.86 29.23
N MET A 329 -3.27 -14.44 28.08
CA MET A 329 -2.41 -13.76 27.11
C MET A 329 -3.12 -12.62 26.39
N LEU A 330 -4.43 -12.72 26.13
CA LEU A 330 -5.21 -11.63 25.53
C LEU A 330 -5.41 -10.47 26.52
N ASP A 331 -5.59 -10.77 27.81
CA ASP A 331 -5.75 -9.74 28.84
C ASP A 331 -4.43 -9.01 29.14
N TRP A 332 -3.29 -9.68 28.92
CA TRP A 332 -1.97 -9.07 29.13
C TRP A 332 -1.52 -8.19 27.94
N GLY A 333 -1.91 -8.49 26.73
CA GLY A 333 -1.47 -7.79 25.48
C GLY A 333 -2.43 -6.75 25.01
#